data_1c5d4d36396b4dbb5d94b36b0ce36e18
#
_entry.id   1c5d4d36396b4dbb5d94b36b0ce36e18
#
_cell.length_a   1.000
_cell.length_b   1.000
_cell.length_c   1.000
_cell.angle_alpha   90.00
_cell.angle_beta   90.00
_cell.angle_gamma   90.00
#
_symmetry.space_group_name_H-M   'P 1'
#
loop_
_entity.id
_entity.type
_entity.pdbx_description
1 polymer ?
#
loop_
_entity_poly.entity_id
_entity_poly.type
_entity_poly.pdbx_seq_one_letter_code
_entity_poly.pdbx_strand_id
1 'polypeptide(L)'
;MKLEPIVVSLLDTDLYKFNMDQVIFHKHTDLNGEYYFKCRNADVTFTPEMLEEINAQIDSLCRLRFKKSELDYLRSIRFIKDDYVEFLRLWHPIREYVETGLSDSGELSVVVRGPLFSAMQFEIYLLEIVNEVYFRMKYDYDALVASAQERLDRKIADFRSGKYTFKFAEFGCRRRLSREWEDTVVRRLAAETGCCVGTSNVYLAMKYHLSPIGTYAHEFVQMYQGIDSIPLAYTNHYAMQDWYNEYKGDNGTALTDTITTDLFLLDFDRSMVNNYTGVRHDSGDPYEWGEKMIRHYRKYDVDPRTKLLLFSDSLDFDRAQALYDYFKEKSKVSFGIGTFCTNDTDEKALNIVIKLQYVNGRPVAKLSDAPGKAMCMDETYLDYLKRSVEFRLQREK
;
A
#
# COMPACT_ATOMS: atom_id res chain seq x y z
N MET A 1 15.50 17.31 20.57
CA MET A 1 16.37 16.11 20.55
C MET A 1 16.47 15.70 19.09
N LYS A 2 17.65 15.57 18.52
CA LYS A 2 17.79 15.15 17.12
C LYS A 2 17.74 13.62 17.06
N LEU A 3 16.83 13.08 16.25
CA LEU A 3 16.72 11.64 16.09
C LEU A 3 17.80 11.09 15.16
N GLU A 4 18.14 9.82 15.32
CA GLU A 4 18.93 9.09 14.32
C GLU A 4 18.11 8.94 13.03
N PRO A 5 18.74 8.72 11.87
CA PRO A 5 18.02 8.55 10.61
C PRO A 5 16.96 7.44 10.69
N ILE A 6 15.70 7.80 10.45
CA ILE A 6 14.56 6.89 10.49
C ILE A 6 14.62 5.93 9.31
N VAL A 7 14.89 6.45 8.11
CA VAL A 7 15.06 5.64 6.89
C VAL A 7 16.56 5.54 6.59
N VAL A 8 17.10 4.33 6.50
CA VAL A 8 18.54 4.06 6.29
C VAL A 8 18.84 3.26 5.03
N SER A 9 17.81 2.88 4.29
CA SER A 9 17.88 2.12 3.06
C SER A 9 16.75 2.54 2.13
N LEU A 10 17.01 2.61 0.82
CA LEU A 10 15.96 2.84 -0.17
C LEU A 10 15.11 1.58 -0.44
N LEU A 11 15.46 0.42 0.14
CA LEU A 11 14.59 -0.76 0.21
C LEU A 11 13.62 -0.74 1.39
N ASP A 12 13.76 0.20 2.34
CA ASP A 12 12.87 0.34 3.50
C ASP A 12 11.54 0.97 3.03
N THR A 13 10.78 0.21 2.26
CA THR A 13 9.53 0.60 1.62
C THR A 13 8.75 -0.63 1.17
N ASP A 14 7.49 -0.45 0.81
CA ASP A 14 6.61 -1.51 0.32
C ASP A 14 6.98 -1.95 -1.13
N LEU A 15 7.03 -3.26 -1.39
CA LEU A 15 7.34 -3.83 -2.70
C LEU A 15 6.47 -3.27 -3.83
N TYR A 16 5.21 -2.96 -3.56
CA TYR A 16 4.30 -2.45 -4.59
C TYR A 16 4.78 -1.13 -5.20
N LYS A 17 5.62 -0.33 -4.49
CA LYS A 17 6.19 0.90 -5.04
C LYS A 17 7.13 0.58 -6.21
N PHE A 18 8.03 -0.39 -6.06
CA PHE A 18 8.90 -0.82 -7.15
C PHE A 18 8.11 -1.43 -8.30
N ASN A 19 7.08 -2.22 -7.97
CA ASN A 19 6.29 -2.88 -9.00
C ASN A 19 5.51 -1.87 -9.87
N MET A 20 4.83 -0.90 -9.25
CA MET A 20 4.12 0.13 -10.00
C MET A 20 5.08 1.01 -10.79
N ASP A 21 6.20 1.38 -10.15
CA ASP A 21 7.21 2.23 -10.75
C ASP A 21 7.85 1.59 -11.99
N GLN A 22 8.11 0.28 -11.98
CA GLN A 22 8.59 -0.44 -13.16
C GLN A 22 7.64 -0.31 -14.35
N VAL A 23 6.32 -0.42 -14.14
CA VAL A 23 5.34 -0.20 -15.22
C VAL A 23 5.36 1.24 -15.71
N ILE A 24 5.43 2.21 -14.79
CA ILE A 24 5.50 3.63 -15.12
C ILE A 24 6.78 3.94 -15.90
N PHE A 25 7.92 3.43 -15.44
CA PHE A 25 9.20 3.58 -16.11
C PHE A 25 9.18 3.03 -17.56
N HIS A 26 8.52 1.91 -17.82
CA HIS A 26 8.48 1.33 -19.15
C HIS A 26 7.46 1.98 -20.09
N LYS A 27 6.40 2.62 -19.55
CA LYS A 27 5.25 3.03 -20.37
C LYS A 27 4.79 4.47 -20.20
N HIS A 28 5.09 5.11 -19.07
CA HIS A 28 4.43 6.35 -18.66
C HIS A 28 5.42 7.36 -18.04
N THR A 29 6.64 7.47 -18.58
CA THR A 29 7.68 8.36 -18.08
C THR A 29 7.38 9.84 -18.25
N ASP A 30 6.40 10.19 -19.07
CA ASP A 30 5.92 11.55 -19.34
C ASP A 30 4.90 12.05 -18.31
N LEU A 31 4.45 11.20 -17.37
CA LEU A 31 3.49 11.58 -16.36
C LEU A 31 4.17 12.35 -15.21
N ASN A 32 3.51 13.41 -14.74
CA ASN A 32 3.84 14.14 -13.52
C ASN A 32 2.74 13.92 -12.49
N GLY A 33 3.11 13.74 -11.23
CA GLY A 33 2.18 13.46 -10.14
C GLY A 33 2.27 14.49 -9.01
N GLU A 34 1.13 14.74 -8.36
CA GLU A 34 1.07 15.53 -7.14
C GLU A 34 0.39 14.72 -6.03
N TYR A 35 1.12 14.55 -4.92
CA TYR A 35 0.71 13.80 -3.75
C TYR A 35 0.51 14.71 -2.55
N TYR A 36 -0.55 14.49 -1.79
CA TYR A 36 -0.88 15.29 -0.62
C TYR A 36 -1.03 14.41 0.62
N PHE A 37 -0.39 14.85 1.69
CA PHE A 37 -0.54 14.25 3.02
C PHE A 37 -1.89 14.63 3.63
N LYS A 38 -2.46 13.72 4.39
CA LYS A 38 -3.63 13.98 5.24
C LYS A 38 -3.55 13.17 6.52
N CYS A 39 -3.65 13.84 7.66
CA CYS A 39 -3.98 13.25 8.94
C CYS A 39 -5.50 13.21 9.11
N ARG A 40 -6.06 12.04 9.43
CA ARG A 40 -7.51 11.86 9.63
C ARG A 40 -7.92 11.85 11.10
N ASN A 41 -6.97 11.97 12.01
CA ASN A 41 -7.21 12.12 13.44
C ASN A 41 -7.45 13.60 13.72
N ALA A 42 -8.64 13.96 14.21
CA ALA A 42 -9.00 15.35 14.48
C ALA A 42 -8.27 15.94 15.72
N ASP A 43 -7.79 15.07 16.60
CA ASP A 43 -7.13 15.38 17.88
C ASP A 43 -5.59 15.39 17.78
N VAL A 44 -5.04 15.15 16.59
CA VAL A 44 -3.59 15.11 16.36
C VAL A 44 -3.10 16.47 15.86
N THR A 45 -2.12 17.02 16.58
CA THR A 45 -1.42 18.25 16.22
C THR A 45 0.08 18.02 16.20
N PHE A 46 0.75 18.71 15.31
CA PHE A 46 2.22 18.73 15.20
C PHE A 46 2.76 20.03 15.75
N THR A 47 4.01 20.02 16.23
CA THR A 47 4.69 21.22 16.73
C THR A 47 5.74 21.69 15.73
N PRO A 48 6.23 22.96 15.88
CA PRO A 48 7.35 23.45 15.06
C PRO A 48 8.60 22.58 15.16
N GLU A 49 8.91 22.05 16.35
CA GLU A 49 10.04 21.17 16.57
C GLU A 49 9.88 19.82 15.84
N MET A 50 8.65 19.28 15.78
CA MET A 50 8.35 18.09 14.97
C MET A 50 8.53 18.36 13.49
N LEU A 51 8.10 19.53 12.99
CA LEU A 51 8.31 19.92 11.60
C LEU A 51 9.79 20.05 11.26
N GLU A 52 10.58 20.66 12.16
CA GLU A 52 12.02 20.78 11.99
C GLU A 52 12.69 19.39 11.89
N GLU A 53 12.32 18.46 12.79
CA GLU A 53 12.83 17.09 12.78
C GLU A 53 12.37 16.34 11.51
N ILE A 54 11.10 16.44 11.09
CA ILE A 54 10.60 15.85 9.84
C ILE A 54 11.44 16.32 8.65
N ASN A 55 11.73 17.63 8.54
CA ASN A 55 12.55 18.17 7.48
C ASN A 55 13.99 17.62 7.53
N ALA A 56 14.60 17.52 8.71
CA ALA A 56 15.92 16.94 8.88
C ALA A 56 15.98 15.46 8.44
N GLN A 57 14.92 14.70 8.71
CA GLN A 57 14.79 13.30 8.28
C GLN A 57 14.57 13.20 6.76
N ILE A 58 13.79 14.08 6.15
CA ILE A 58 13.64 14.16 4.68
C ILE A 58 14.98 14.50 4.01
N ASP A 59 15.73 15.43 4.57
CA ASP A 59 17.09 15.77 4.08
C ASP A 59 18.03 14.57 4.19
N SER A 60 17.90 13.76 5.24
CA SER A 60 18.66 12.52 5.40
C SER A 60 18.27 11.47 4.35
N LEU A 61 16.97 11.26 4.12
CA LEU A 61 16.43 10.39 3.08
C LEU A 61 16.99 10.76 1.70
N CYS A 62 16.99 12.04 1.34
CA CYS A 62 17.43 12.51 0.01
C CYS A 62 18.92 12.33 -0.25
N ARG A 63 19.72 12.06 0.78
CA ARG A 63 21.13 11.69 0.64
C ARG A 63 21.37 10.21 0.36
N LEU A 64 20.37 9.36 0.56
CA LEU A 64 20.49 7.92 0.32
C LEU A 64 20.68 7.60 -1.17
N ARG A 65 21.39 6.53 -1.42
CA ARG A 65 21.57 5.89 -2.73
C ARG A 65 21.44 4.39 -2.55
N PHE A 66 20.94 3.71 -3.58
CA PHE A 66 20.92 2.24 -3.57
C PHE A 66 22.34 1.68 -3.43
N LYS A 67 22.50 0.76 -2.50
CA LYS A 67 23.72 -0.02 -2.35
C LYS A 67 23.75 -1.14 -3.38
N LYS A 68 24.96 -1.61 -3.74
CA LYS A 68 25.09 -2.73 -4.68
C LYS A 68 24.30 -3.96 -4.22
N SER A 69 24.36 -4.32 -2.94
CA SER A 69 23.63 -5.45 -2.37
C SER A 69 22.10 -5.31 -2.47
N GLU A 70 21.59 -4.09 -2.40
CA GLU A 70 20.17 -3.79 -2.54
C GLU A 70 19.71 -3.96 -3.99
N LEU A 71 20.50 -3.47 -4.95
CA LEU A 71 20.25 -3.67 -6.39
C LEU A 71 20.35 -5.15 -6.78
N ASP A 72 21.36 -5.87 -6.26
CA ASP A 72 21.53 -7.31 -6.50
C ASP A 72 20.33 -8.10 -5.94
N TYR A 73 19.79 -7.67 -4.79
CA TYR A 73 18.57 -8.27 -4.23
C TYR A 73 17.35 -8.02 -5.13
N LEU A 74 17.13 -6.78 -5.59
CA LEU A 74 16.04 -6.48 -6.52
C LEU A 74 16.12 -7.33 -7.79
N ARG A 75 17.32 -7.50 -8.38
CA ARG A 75 17.52 -8.39 -9.53
C ARG A 75 17.19 -9.84 -9.26
N SER A 76 17.31 -10.29 -8.00
CA SER A 76 16.96 -11.67 -7.62
C SER A 76 15.44 -11.92 -7.60
N ILE A 77 14.63 -10.87 -7.58
CA ILE A 77 13.17 -10.95 -7.65
C ILE A 77 12.76 -11.17 -9.10
N ARG A 78 12.24 -12.35 -9.42
CA ARG A 78 12.01 -12.87 -10.78
C ARG A 78 11.32 -11.89 -11.74
N PHE A 79 10.41 -11.05 -11.25
CA PHE A 79 9.62 -10.15 -12.06
C PHE A 79 10.13 -8.69 -12.07
N ILE A 80 11.21 -8.39 -11.34
CA ILE A 80 11.89 -7.09 -11.44
C ILE A 80 12.91 -7.19 -12.58
N LYS A 81 12.83 -6.27 -13.54
CA LYS A 81 13.65 -6.29 -14.76
C LYS A 81 14.98 -5.57 -14.59
N ASP A 82 16.00 -6.05 -15.27
CA ASP A 82 17.38 -5.53 -15.18
C ASP A 82 17.50 -4.07 -15.60
N ASP A 83 16.80 -3.64 -16.63
CA ASP A 83 16.80 -2.26 -17.13
C ASP A 83 16.18 -1.29 -16.10
N TYR A 84 15.14 -1.72 -15.42
CA TYR A 84 14.57 -0.94 -14.31
C TYR A 84 15.54 -0.87 -13.10
N VAL A 85 16.25 -1.94 -12.77
CA VAL A 85 17.27 -1.91 -11.71
C VAL A 85 18.46 -1.02 -12.10
N GLU A 86 18.84 -0.96 -13.39
CA GLU A 86 19.85 0.00 -13.85
C GLU A 86 19.35 1.45 -13.76
N PHE A 87 18.06 1.72 -13.99
CA PHE A 87 17.49 3.03 -13.72
C PHE A 87 17.58 3.35 -12.22
N LEU A 88 17.17 2.44 -11.31
CA LEU A 88 17.26 2.64 -9.86
C LEU A 88 18.70 2.89 -9.38
N ARG A 89 19.72 2.34 -10.02
CA ARG A 89 21.12 2.60 -9.71
C ARG A 89 21.48 4.08 -9.83
N LEU A 90 20.83 4.82 -10.71
CA LEU A 90 21.03 6.26 -10.93
C LEU A 90 20.01 7.12 -10.18
N TRP A 91 18.88 6.55 -9.83
CA TRP A 91 17.80 7.28 -9.18
C TRP A 91 18.10 7.54 -7.68
N HIS A 92 17.60 8.64 -7.19
CA HIS A 92 17.56 8.94 -5.77
C HIS A 92 16.42 9.92 -5.46
N PRO A 93 15.93 9.97 -4.20
CA PRO A 93 14.95 10.96 -3.79
C PRO A 93 15.50 12.38 -3.95
N ILE A 94 14.71 13.26 -4.56
CA ILE A 94 15.06 14.66 -4.84
C ILE A 94 14.33 15.54 -3.83
N ARG A 95 15.08 16.30 -3.01
CA ARG A 95 14.50 17.11 -1.91
C ARG A 95 13.53 18.18 -2.41
N GLU A 96 13.80 18.75 -3.55
CA GLU A 96 13.03 19.82 -4.19
C GLU A 96 11.61 19.40 -4.59
N TYR A 97 11.34 18.09 -4.64
CA TYR A 97 9.99 17.60 -4.89
C TYR A 97 9.09 17.65 -3.67
N VAL A 98 9.63 17.82 -2.46
CA VAL A 98 8.91 17.77 -1.21
C VAL A 98 8.77 19.15 -0.58
N GLU A 99 7.54 19.61 -0.43
CA GLU A 99 7.18 20.81 0.33
C GLU A 99 6.54 20.41 1.65
N THR A 100 6.89 21.09 2.73
CA THR A 100 6.31 20.86 4.06
C THR A 100 5.87 22.17 4.68
N GLY A 101 4.85 22.13 5.51
CA GLY A 101 4.33 23.29 6.23
C GLY A 101 3.57 22.90 7.48
N LEU A 102 3.37 23.88 8.36
CA LEU A 102 2.58 23.74 9.58
C LEU A 102 1.65 24.93 9.70
N SER A 103 0.36 24.67 9.90
CA SER A 103 -0.60 25.76 10.18
C SER A 103 -0.51 26.23 11.62
N ASP A 104 -1.11 27.40 11.92
CA ASP A 104 -1.22 27.93 13.29
C ASP A 104 -2.02 26.96 14.21
N SER A 105 -2.87 26.12 13.65
CA SER A 105 -3.62 25.08 14.39
C SER A 105 -2.82 23.79 14.61
N GLY A 106 -1.60 23.70 14.13
CA GLY A 106 -0.75 22.50 14.23
C GLY A 106 -1.08 21.42 13.20
N GLU A 107 -1.75 21.78 12.10
CA GLU A 107 -1.99 20.86 11.00
C GLU A 107 -0.75 20.78 10.09
N LEU A 108 -0.19 19.57 9.96
CA LEU A 108 0.95 19.30 9.09
C LEU A 108 0.49 19.20 7.63
N SER A 109 1.15 19.91 6.74
CA SER A 109 1.06 19.74 5.30
C SER A 109 2.35 19.16 4.74
N VAL A 110 2.24 18.13 3.88
CA VAL A 110 3.35 17.60 3.07
C VAL A 110 2.81 17.40 1.66
N VAL A 111 3.49 17.98 0.69
CA VAL A 111 3.14 17.87 -0.72
C VAL A 111 4.36 17.39 -1.49
N VAL A 112 4.16 16.42 -2.37
CA VAL A 112 5.22 15.91 -3.26
C VAL A 112 4.80 16.16 -4.70
N ARG A 113 5.64 16.83 -5.48
CA ARG A 113 5.41 17.14 -6.91
C ARG A 113 6.63 16.78 -7.75
N GLY A 114 6.40 16.09 -8.86
CA GLY A 114 7.49 15.76 -9.80
C GLY A 114 7.08 14.69 -10.81
N PRO A 115 8.04 14.20 -11.62
CA PRO A 115 7.80 13.04 -12.46
C PRO A 115 7.21 11.90 -11.66
N LEU A 116 6.14 11.29 -12.17
CA LEU A 116 5.34 10.33 -11.39
C LEU A 116 6.17 9.17 -10.84
N PHE A 117 7.07 8.61 -11.67
CA PHE A 117 7.98 7.54 -11.28
C PHE A 117 8.93 7.92 -10.12
N SER A 118 9.16 9.20 -9.89
CA SER A 118 9.99 9.66 -8.78
C SER A 118 9.16 10.11 -7.57
N ALA A 119 8.08 10.87 -7.82
CA ALA A 119 7.24 11.41 -6.77
C ALA A 119 6.52 10.30 -5.96
N MET A 120 6.09 9.23 -6.62
CA MET A 120 5.40 8.11 -5.97
C MET A 120 6.23 7.38 -4.91
N GLN A 121 7.55 7.37 -5.06
CA GLN A 121 8.44 6.69 -4.14
C GLN A 121 8.47 7.32 -2.74
N PHE A 122 8.11 8.59 -2.63
CA PHE A 122 8.14 9.28 -1.35
C PHE A 122 7.05 8.87 -0.36
N GLU A 123 5.91 8.30 -0.81
CA GLU A 123 4.75 8.05 0.06
C GLU A 123 5.14 7.30 1.33
N ILE A 124 5.78 6.14 1.21
CA ILE A 124 6.06 5.28 2.35
C ILE A 124 7.08 5.90 3.28
N TYR A 125 8.20 6.35 2.75
CA TYR A 125 9.25 7.01 3.55
C TYR A 125 8.73 8.20 4.34
N LEU A 126 7.91 9.06 3.73
CA LEU A 126 7.36 10.23 4.41
C LEU A 126 6.35 9.84 5.49
N LEU A 127 5.53 8.81 5.27
CA LEU A 127 4.60 8.31 6.28
C LEU A 127 5.33 7.70 7.47
N GLU A 128 6.40 6.95 7.23
CA GLU A 128 7.27 6.42 8.29
C GLU A 128 7.93 7.53 9.10
N ILE A 129 8.53 8.52 8.42
CA ILE A 129 9.15 9.67 9.06
C ILE A 129 8.15 10.42 9.94
N VAL A 130 6.99 10.79 9.39
CA VAL A 130 5.97 11.54 10.12
C VAL A 130 5.47 10.75 11.33
N ASN A 131 5.19 9.46 11.15
CA ASN A 131 4.68 8.61 12.22
C ASN A 131 5.70 8.45 13.34
N GLU A 132 6.94 8.10 13.02
CA GLU A 132 7.97 7.84 14.02
C GLU A 132 8.40 9.12 14.75
N VAL A 133 8.54 10.26 14.05
CA VAL A 133 8.79 11.57 14.70
C VAL A 133 7.68 11.92 15.68
N TYR A 134 6.41 11.75 15.27
CA TYR A 134 5.28 12.04 16.15
C TYR A 134 5.33 11.21 17.43
N PHE A 135 5.47 9.88 17.34
CA PHE A 135 5.46 9.01 18.52
C PHE A 135 6.65 9.25 19.44
N ARG A 136 7.87 9.41 18.89
CA ARG A 136 9.09 9.64 19.67
C ARG A 136 9.13 10.99 20.36
N MET A 137 8.49 12.02 19.80
CA MET A 137 8.51 13.36 20.37
C MET A 137 7.29 13.66 21.28
N LYS A 138 6.20 12.91 21.13
CA LYS A 138 4.94 13.12 21.85
C LYS A 138 4.85 12.29 23.14
N TYR A 139 5.37 11.07 23.11
CA TYR A 139 5.15 10.06 24.16
C TYR A 139 6.45 9.55 24.78
N ASP A 140 6.32 8.85 25.91
CA ASP A 140 7.41 8.00 26.42
C ASP A 140 7.55 6.79 25.50
N TYR A 141 8.54 6.87 24.61
CA TYR A 141 8.73 5.87 23.57
C TYR A 141 9.07 4.48 24.13
N ASP A 142 9.84 4.42 25.24
CA ASP A 142 10.21 3.14 25.85
C ASP A 142 8.99 2.45 26.47
N ALA A 143 8.08 3.21 27.08
CA ALA A 143 6.81 2.69 27.58
C ALA A 143 5.93 2.15 26.44
N LEU A 144 5.87 2.85 25.29
CA LEU A 144 5.14 2.37 24.12
C LEU A 144 5.71 1.05 23.58
N VAL A 145 7.02 0.94 23.47
CA VAL A 145 7.67 -0.30 23.02
C VAL A 145 7.40 -1.45 24.01
N ALA A 146 7.42 -1.19 25.30
CA ALA A 146 7.10 -2.22 26.31
C ALA A 146 5.65 -2.72 26.17
N SER A 147 4.69 -1.82 26.00
CA SER A 147 3.27 -2.15 25.76
C SER A 147 3.11 -2.96 24.46
N ALA A 148 3.75 -2.52 23.37
CA ALA A 148 3.73 -3.22 22.10
C ALA A 148 4.34 -4.63 22.18
N GLN A 149 5.41 -4.78 22.97
CA GLN A 149 6.07 -6.08 23.20
C GLN A 149 5.13 -7.09 23.88
N GLU A 150 4.43 -6.67 24.95
CA GLU A 150 3.47 -7.54 25.64
C GLU A 150 2.32 -7.98 24.72
N ARG A 151 1.86 -7.07 23.82
CA ARG A 151 0.82 -7.39 22.83
C ARG A 151 1.33 -8.35 21.76
N LEU A 152 2.56 -8.17 21.28
CA LEU A 152 3.21 -9.07 20.34
C LEU A 152 3.40 -10.48 20.95
N ASP A 153 3.82 -10.56 22.22
CA ASP A 153 3.98 -11.84 22.92
C ASP A 153 2.65 -12.62 23.00
N ARG A 154 1.56 -11.93 23.31
CA ARG A 154 0.22 -12.52 23.30
C ARG A 154 -0.20 -13.02 21.92
N LYS A 155 0.01 -12.21 20.89
CA LYS A 155 -0.28 -12.59 19.48
C LYS A 155 0.48 -13.84 19.06
N ILE A 156 1.77 -13.93 19.40
CA ILE A 156 2.60 -15.11 19.09
C ILE A 156 2.13 -16.34 19.88
N ALA A 157 1.78 -16.16 21.16
CA ALA A 157 1.24 -17.24 21.97
C ALA A 157 -0.08 -17.80 21.41
N ASP A 158 -0.97 -16.91 20.90
CA ASP A 158 -2.22 -17.31 20.26
C ASP A 158 -1.99 -18.15 18.99
N PHE A 159 -0.99 -17.81 18.14
CA PHE A 159 -0.60 -18.66 17.01
C PHE A 159 -0.05 -20.01 17.47
N ARG A 160 0.85 -20.03 18.47
CA ARG A 160 1.45 -21.26 19.00
C ARG A 160 0.42 -22.19 19.66
N SER A 161 -0.62 -21.64 20.24
CA SER A 161 -1.73 -22.42 20.82
C SER A 161 -2.66 -23.04 19.77
N GLY A 162 -2.53 -22.65 18.50
CA GLY A 162 -3.42 -23.06 17.42
C GLY A 162 -4.73 -22.28 17.36
N LYS A 163 -4.87 -21.18 18.09
CA LYS A 163 -6.04 -20.29 17.99
C LYS A 163 -6.12 -19.69 16.57
N TYR A 164 -4.98 -19.37 15.97
CA TYR A 164 -4.90 -18.86 14.61
C TYR A 164 -4.17 -19.85 13.69
N THR A 165 -4.78 -20.16 12.53
CA THR A 165 -4.28 -21.16 11.57
C THR A 165 -4.11 -20.61 10.16
N PHE A 166 -4.52 -19.38 9.92
CA PHE A 166 -4.39 -18.70 8.62
C PHE A 166 -2.94 -18.23 8.36
N LYS A 167 -2.62 -18.09 7.07
CA LYS A 167 -1.35 -17.49 6.65
C LYS A 167 -1.54 -16.01 6.31
N PHE A 168 -0.59 -15.17 6.67
CA PHE A 168 -0.63 -13.73 6.44
C PHE A 168 0.73 -13.15 6.06
N ALA A 169 0.71 -11.98 5.42
CA ALA A 169 1.86 -11.13 5.22
C ALA A 169 1.77 -9.90 6.12
N GLU A 170 2.90 -9.46 6.63
CA GLU A 170 3.01 -8.21 7.36
C GLU A 170 2.99 -7.02 6.36
N PHE A 171 2.07 -6.03 6.58
CA PHE A 171 1.83 -4.87 5.71
C PHE A 171 1.85 -3.55 6.49
N GLY A 172 2.64 -3.47 7.56
CA GLY A 172 2.61 -2.35 8.51
C GLY A 172 3.64 -1.26 8.29
N CYS A 173 4.47 -1.34 7.26
CA CYS A 173 5.61 -0.48 6.99
C CYS A 173 5.29 1.02 7.18
N ARG A 174 4.34 1.57 6.45
CA ARG A 174 4.02 3.01 6.39
C ARG A 174 3.50 3.66 7.67
N ARG A 175 3.04 2.86 8.66
CA ARG A 175 2.50 3.34 9.95
C ARG A 175 3.13 2.61 11.13
N ARG A 176 4.31 2.07 10.94
CA ARG A 176 5.08 1.39 12.00
C ARG A 176 5.36 2.35 13.16
N LEU A 177 5.42 1.83 14.37
CA LEU A 177 5.80 2.62 15.54
C LEU A 177 7.22 3.19 15.37
N SER A 178 8.16 2.35 14.93
CA SER A 178 9.49 2.73 14.49
C SER A 178 10.12 1.65 13.59
N ARG A 179 11.22 1.98 12.95
CA ARG A 179 12.01 1.04 12.16
C ARG A 179 12.50 -0.16 12.98
N GLU A 180 13.04 0.09 14.17
CA GLU A 180 13.56 -0.96 15.07
C GLU A 180 12.43 -1.87 15.59
N TRP A 181 11.25 -1.28 15.80
CA TRP A 181 10.10 -2.05 16.24
C TRP A 181 9.53 -2.93 15.13
N GLU A 182 9.35 -2.42 13.92
CA GLU A 182 8.92 -3.23 12.76
C GLU A 182 9.91 -4.38 12.50
N ASP A 183 11.22 -4.11 12.56
CA ASP A 183 12.27 -5.12 12.44
C ASP A 183 12.07 -6.25 13.47
N THR A 184 11.79 -5.90 14.72
CA THR A 184 11.50 -6.87 15.79
C THR A 184 10.22 -7.66 15.49
N VAL A 185 9.15 -6.99 15.06
CA VAL A 185 7.86 -7.62 14.73
C VAL A 185 8.01 -8.62 13.59
N VAL A 186 8.59 -8.21 12.46
CA VAL A 186 8.76 -9.08 11.28
C VAL A 186 9.62 -10.29 11.62
N ARG A 187 10.76 -10.08 12.26
CA ARG A 187 11.65 -11.17 12.68
C ARG A 187 10.93 -12.17 13.57
N ARG A 188 10.22 -11.70 14.59
CA ARG A 188 9.53 -12.56 15.55
C ARG A 188 8.33 -13.28 14.95
N LEU A 189 7.48 -12.59 14.21
CA LEU A 189 6.32 -13.21 13.57
C LEU A 189 6.75 -14.30 12.58
N ALA A 190 7.77 -14.05 11.78
CA ALA A 190 8.30 -15.04 10.84
C ALA A 190 8.90 -16.27 11.53
N ALA A 191 9.72 -16.04 12.56
CA ALA A 191 10.43 -17.14 13.24
C ALA A 191 9.53 -17.95 14.20
N GLU A 192 8.52 -17.32 14.81
CA GLU A 192 7.84 -17.87 15.97
C GLU A 192 6.41 -18.35 15.70
N THR A 193 5.78 -17.93 14.59
CA THR A 193 4.39 -18.31 14.30
C THR A 193 4.26 -19.41 13.24
N GLY A 194 5.20 -19.51 12.30
CA GLY A 194 5.09 -20.38 11.12
C GLY A 194 3.97 -20.01 10.14
N CYS A 195 3.25 -18.90 10.41
CA CYS A 195 2.10 -18.42 9.65
C CYS A 195 2.37 -17.10 8.91
N CYS A 196 3.37 -16.32 9.32
CA CYS A 196 3.82 -15.13 8.59
C CYS A 196 4.63 -15.57 7.37
N VAL A 197 4.07 -15.38 6.17
CA VAL A 197 4.67 -15.85 4.91
C VAL A 197 5.59 -14.83 4.23
N GLY A 198 5.62 -13.60 4.73
CA GLY A 198 6.46 -12.53 4.18
C GLY A 198 6.08 -11.16 4.72
N THR A 199 6.70 -10.15 4.16
CA THR A 199 6.43 -8.75 4.48
C THR A 199 6.37 -7.89 3.22
N SER A 200 5.67 -6.77 3.27
CA SER A 200 5.71 -5.78 2.19
C SER A 200 6.99 -4.96 2.19
N ASN A 201 7.68 -4.84 3.34
CA ASN A 201 8.94 -4.13 3.48
C ASN A 201 10.08 -4.89 2.81
N VAL A 202 10.59 -4.34 1.70
CA VAL A 202 11.62 -4.99 0.86
C VAL A 202 12.95 -5.16 1.60
N TYR A 203 13.31 -4.17 2.45
CA TYR A 203 14.54 -4.25 3.25
C TYR A 203 14.48 -5.41 4.26
N LEU A 204 13.36 -5.56 4.95
CA LEU A 204 13.18 -6.64 5.94
C LEU A 204 13.05 -8.01 5.26
N ALA A 205 12.40 -8.06 4.08
CA ALA A 205 12.37 -9.28 3.27
C ALA A 205 13.78 -9.73 2.87
N MET A 206 14.63 -8.80 2.40
CA MET A 206 16.04 -9.08 2.12
C MET A 206 16.80 -9.53 3.36
N LYS A 207 16.65 -8.81 4.47
CA LYS A 207 17.39 -9.04 5.72
C LYS A 207 17.10 -10.40 6.35
N TYR A 208 15.85 -10.86 6.29
CA TYR A 208 15.39 -12.10 6.92
C TYR A 208 15.10 -13.22 5.94
N HIS A 209 15.47 -13.06 4.68
CA HIS A 209 15.23 -14.06 3.61
C HIS A 209 13.76 -14.47 3.51
N LEU A 210 12.85 -13.48 3.67
CA LEU A 210 11.42 -13.65 3.54
C LEU A 210 10.97 -13.34 2.11
N SER A 211 9.75 -13.76 1.76
CA SER A 211 9.12 -13.33 0.50
C SER A 211 8.72 -11.86 0.58
N PRO A 212 9.21 -11.00 -0.31
CA PRO A 212 8.66 -9.66 -0.45
C PRO A 212 7.28 -9.76 -1.10
N ILE A 213 6.25 -9.14 -0.50
CA ILE A 213 4.85 -9.30 -0.92
C ILE A 213 4.22 -7.93 -1.19
N GLY A 214 3.62 -7.79 -2.36
CA GLY A 214 2.90 -6.59 -2.77
C GLY A 214 2.66 -6.61 -4.27
N THR A 215 1.50 -6.12 -4.72
CA THR A 215 1.17 -5.97 -6.14
C THR A 215 1.12 -4.49 -6.52
N TYR A 216 -0.05 -3.87 -6.50
CA TYR A 216 -0.22 -2.44 -6.72
C TYR A 216 -1.22 -1.82 -5.76
N ALA A 217 -1.16 -0.50 -5.63
CA ALA A 217 -2.08 0.32 -4.84
C ALA A 217 -3.02 1.13 -5.74
N HIS A 218 -3.98 1.83 -5.13
CA HIS A 218 -4.99 2.62 -5.85
C HIS A 218 -4.40 3.65 -6.81
N GLU A 219 -3.29 4.29 -6.43
CA GLU A 219 -2.61 5.30 -7.26
C GLU A 219 -2.25 4.78 -8.65
N PHE A 220 -1.95 3.48 -8.80
CA PHE A 220 -1.68 2.88 -10.09
C PHE A 220 -2.89 2.94 -11.03
N VAL A 221 -4.09 2.67 -10.53
CA VAL A 221 -5.31 2.81 -11.33
C VAL A 221 -5.70 4.29 -11.49
N GLN A 222 -5.51 5.11 -10.45
CA GLN A 222 -5.82 6.53 -10.48
C GLN A 222 -5.00 7.29 -11.53
N MET A 223 -3.73 6.93 -11.76
CA MET A 223 -2.89 7.64 -12.72
C MET A 223 -3.46 7.62 -14.14
N TYR A 224 -4.18 6.55 -14.52
CA TYR A 224 -4.81 6.44 -15.84
C TYR A 224 -5.92 7.48 -16.07
N GLN A 225 -6.47 8.07 -15.00
CA GLN A 225 -7.45 9.16 -15.10
C GLN A 225 -6.83 10.48 -15.63
N GLY A 226 -5.51 10.64 -15.48
CA GLY A 226 -4.76 11.79 -16.00
C GLY A 226 -4.23 11.62 -17.43
N ILE A 227 -4.49 10.49 -18.10
CA ILE A 227 -4.04 10.19 -19.45
C ILE A 227 -5.18 10.53 -20.45
N ASP A 228 -4.93 11.50 -21.34
CA ASP A 228 -5.94 12.06 -22.27
C ASP A 228 -6.63 11.03 -23.16
N SER A 229 -5.89 10.03 -23.60
CA SER A 229 -6.40 9.01 -24.51
C SER A 229 -7.28 7.95 -23.84
N ILE A 230 -7.38 7.96 -22.51
CA ILE A 230 -8.08 6.93 -21.74
C ILE A 230 -9.41 7.49 -21.21
N PRO A 231 -10.56 6.93 -21.62
CA PRO A 231 -11.84 7.32 -21.06
C PRO A 231 -11.92 6.92 -19.56
N LEU A 232 -12.42 7.83 -18.71
CA LEU A 232 -12.42 7.67 -17.25
C LEU A 232 -13.05 6.36 -16.75
N ALA A 233 -14.13 5.93 -17.36
CA ALA A 233 -14.81 4.70 -16.98
C ALA A 233 -14.06 3.40 -17.40
N TYR A 234 -12.92 3.50 -18.10
CA TYR A 234 -12.11 2.37 -18.55
C TYR A 234 -10.73 2.28 -17.86
N THR A 235 -10.46 3.10 -16.86
CA THR A 235 -9.16 3.15 -16.17
C THR A 235 -8.75 1.81 -15.56
N ASN A 236 -9.68 1.04 -14.98
CA ASN A 236 -9.42 -0.31 -14.49
C ASN A 236 -8.93 -1.23 -15.62
N HIS A 237 -9.57 -1.18 -16.79
CA HIS A 237 -9.21 -2.01 -17.95
C HIS A 237 -7.76 -1.76 -18.38
N TYR A 238 -7.40 -0.49 -18.60
CA TYR A 238 -6.05 -0.13 -19.05
C TYR A 238 -4.99 -0.45 -17.98
N ALA A 239 -5.27 -0.17 -16.72
CA ALA A 239 -4.38 -0.51 -15.62
C ALA A 239 -4.10 -2.01 -15.53
N MET A 240 -5.14 -2.85 -15.57
CA MET A 240 -4.99 -4.30 -15.55
C MET A 240 -4.26 -4.83 -16.78
N GLN A 241 -4.53 -4.27 -17.98
CA GLN A 241 -3.87 -4.70 -19.20
C GLN A 241 -2.37 -4.37 -19.18
N ASP A 242 -2.00 -3.16 -18.74
CA ASP A 242 -0.60 -2.77 -18.64
C ASP A 242 0.14 -3.58 -17.59
N TRP A 243 -0.51 -3.84 -16.44
CA TRP A 243 0.03 -4.72 -15.42
C TRP A 243 0.29 -6.14 -15.94
N TYR A 244 -0.70 -6.72 -16.61
CA TYR A 244 -0.53 -8.05 -17.22
C TYR A 244 0.55 -8.05 -18.29
N ASN A 245 0.62 -7.01 -19.12
CA ASN A 245 1.66 -6.91 -20.16
C ASN A 245 3.07 -6.82 -19.57
N GLU A 246 3.23 -6.21 -18.42
CA GLU A 246 4.51 -6.10 -17.72
C GLU A 246 4.89 -7.43 -17.06
N TYR A 247 3.98 -8.03 -16.30
CA TYR A 247 4.26 -9.15 -15.40
C TYR A 247 3.87 -10.53 -15.93
N LYS A 248 3.10 -10.63 -17.02
CA LYS A 248 2.71 -11.88 -17.69
C LYS A 248 2.13 -12.95 -16.74
N GLY A 249 1.39 -12.53 -15.71
CA GLY A 249 0.78 -13.40 -14.72
C GLY A 249 1.54 -13.50 -13.39
N ASP A 250 2.82 -13.10 -13.34
CA ASP A 250 3.48 -12.82 -12.06
C ASP A 250 2.80 -11.62 -11.39
N ASN A 251 2.88 -11.52 -10.08
CA ASN A 251 2.25 -10.41 -9.35
C ASN A 251 0.74 -10.25 -9.63
N GLY A 252 0.07 -11.35 -9.94
CA GLY A 252 -1.27 -11.38 -10.53
C GLY A 252 -2.43 -11.22 -9.53
N THR A 253 -2.33 -10.38 -8.49
CA THR A 253 -3.44 -10.08 -7.58
C THR A 253 -3.96 -8.67 -7.83
N ALA A 254 -5.19 -8.55 -8.36
CA ALA A 254 -5.78 -7.27 -8.74
C ALA A 254 -6.53 -6.61 -7.58
N LEU A 255 -6.31 -5.31 -7.38
CA LEU A 255 -7.06 -4.48 -6.44
C LEU A 255 -8.40 -4.05 -7.07
N THR A 256 -9.53 -4.26 -6.38
CA THR A 256 -10.86 -4.18 -7.01
C THR A 256 -11.60 -2.87 -6.79
N ASP A 257 -11.26 -2.07 -5.77
CA ASP A 257 -12.10 -0.98 -5.26
C ASP A 257 -11.59 0.43 -5.55
N THR A 258 -10.71 0.61 -6.53
CA THR A 258 -10.20 1.97 -6.83
C THR A 258 -11.32 2.87 -7.36
N ILE A 259 -12.06 2.41 -8.33
CA ILE A 259 -13.27 3.11 -8.80
C ILE A 259 -14.48 2.53 -8.06
N THR A 260 -14.89 1.33 -8.38
CA THR A 260 -15.81 0.47 -7.59
C THR A 260 -15.57 -0.98 -8.00
N THR A 261 -15.87 -1.92 -7.11
CA THR A 261 -15.81 -3.35 -7.46
C THR A 261 -16.79 -3.70 -8.59
N ASP A 262 -17.95 -3.05 -8.68
CA ASP A 262 -18.89 -3.30 -9.77
C ASP A 262 -18.34 -2.91 -11.14
N LEU A 263 -17.66 -1.75 -11.23
CA LEU A 263 -16.98 -1.35 -12.47
C LEU A 263 -15.79 -2.26 -12.79
N PHE A 264 -15.01 -2.63 -11.76
CA PHE A 264 -13.90 -3.57 -11.92
C PHE A 264 -14.37 -4.89 -12.55
N LEU A 265 -15.52 -5.43 -12.13
CA LEU A 265 -16.06 -6.69 -12.65
C LEU A 265 -16.51 -6.63 -14.11
N LEU A 266 -16.83 -5.45 -14.66
CA LEU A 266 -17.05 -5.30 -16.10
C LEU A 266 -15.76 -5.49 -16.90
N ASP A 267 -14.63 -5.01 -16.37
CA ASP A 267 -13.32 -5.10 -16.99
C ASP A 267 -12.59 -6.41 -16.69
N PHE A 268 -12.97 -7.10 -15.62
CA PHE A 268 -12.38 -8.38 -15.20
C PHE A 268 -13.05 -9.54 -15.95
N ASP A 269 -12.87 -9.53 -17.25
CA ASP A 269 -13.46 -10.46 -18.20
C ASP A 269 -12.80 -11.86 -18.16
N ARG A 270 -13.23 -12.77 -19.06
CA ARG A 270 -12.67 -14.13 -19.17
C ARG A 270 -11.15 -14.15 -19.31
N SER A 271 -10.57 -13.23 -20.06
CA SER A 271 -9.12 -13.15 -20.25
C SER A 271 -8.43 -12.77 -18.93
N MET A 272 -8.90 -11.72 -18.27
CA MET A 272 -8.34 -11.26 -17.00
C MET A 272 -8.53 -12.27 -15.88
N VAL A 273 -9.72 -12.88 -15.79
CA VAL A 273 -10.00 -13.96 -14.82
C VAL A 273 -9.03 -15.13 -14.96
N ASN A 274 -8.66 -15.52 -16.17
CA ASN A 274 -7.69 -16.59 -16.39
C ASN A 274 -6.25 -16.17 -16.09
N ASN A 275 -5.88 -14.95 -16.44
CA ASN A 275 -4.51 -14.44 -16.37
C ASN A 275 -4.10 -13.98 -14.98
N TYR A 276 -5.05 -13.50 -14.16
CA TYR A 276 -4.78 -13.08 -12.79
C TYR A 276 -4.89 -14.26 -11.83
N THR A 277 -4.00 -14.30 -10.83
CA THR A 277 -3.96 -15.35 -9.81
C THR A 277 -4.97 -15.12 -8.69
N GLY A 278 -5.43 -13.88 -8.51
CA GLY A 278 -6.38 -13.52 -7.48
C GLY A 278 -6.81 -12.05 -7.49
N VAL A 279 -7.54 -11.69 -6.46
CA VAL A 279 -8.07 -10.33 -6.25
C VAL A 279 -7.87 -9.90 -4.80
N ARG A 280 -7.80 -8.57 -4.58
CA ARG A 280 -7.58 -7.96 -3.26
C ARG A 280 -8.76 -7.09 -2.84
N HIS A 281 -9.23 -7.33 -1.61
CA HIS A 281 -10.20 -6.53 -0.88
C HIS A 281 -9.51 -5.42 -0.09
N ASP A 282 -9.98 -4.17 -0.24
CA ASP A 282 -9.44 -3.02 0.52
C ASP A 282 -10.54 -2.06 1.02
N SER A 283 -11.82 -2.38 0.80
CA SER A 283 -12.96 -1.65 1.39
C SER A 283 -14.29 -2.41 1.24
N GLY A 284 -15.29 -2.01 2.04
CA GLY A 284 -16.62 -2.62 2.05
C GLY A 284 -16.72 -3.85 2.95
N ASP A 285 -17.83 -4.59 2.83
CA ASP A 285 -18.00 -5.84 3.58
C ASP A 285 -17.19 -6.97 2.95
N PRO A 286 -16.25 -7.59 3.68
CA PRO A 286 -15.38 -8.61 3.12
C PRO A 286 -16.09 -9.91 2.75
N TYR A 287 -17.21 -10.25 3.41
CA TYR A 287 -17.97 -11.44 3.11
C TYR A 287 -18.78 -11.26 1.81
N GLU A 288 -19.49 -10.14 1.67
CA GLU A 288 -20.22 -9.80 0.44
C GLU A 288 -19.29 -9.70 -0.75
N TRP A 289 -18.13 -9.06 -0.58
CA TRP A 289 -17.11 -8.95 -1.60
C TRP A 289 -16.57 -10.33 -2.02
N GLY A 290 -16.17 -11.16 -1.07
CA GLY A 290 -15.64 -12.50 -1.37
C GLY A 290 -16.63 -13.38 -2.11
N GLU A 291 -17.91 -13.39 -1.70
CA GLU A 291 -18.98 -14.12 -2.39
C GLU A 291 -19.24 -13.54 -3.80
N LYS A 292 -19.13 -12.21 -3.99
CA LYS A 292 -19.24 -11.56 -5.31
C LYS A 292 -18.12 -12.04 -6.23
N MET A 293 -16.87 -12.12 -5.76
CA MET A 293 -15.72 -12.62 -6.53
C MET A 293 -15.90 -14.12 -6.90
N ILE A 294 -16.35 -14.95 -5.95
CA ILE A 294 -16.60 -16.37 -6.18
C ILE A 294 -17.64 -16.58 -7.28
N ARG A 295 -18.76 -15.81 -7.23
CA ARG A 295 -19.78 -15.84 -8.28
C ARG A 295 -19.22 -15.41 -9.63
N HIS A 296 -18.36 -14.39 -9.65
CA HIS A 296 -17.75 -13.90 -10.88
C HIS A 296 -16.80 -14.93 -11.52
N TYR A 297 -15.98 -15.63 -10.74
CA TYR A 297 -15.14 -16.72 -11.25
C TYR A 297 -15.99 -17.83 -11.86
N ARG A 298 -17.07 -18.24 -11.17
CA ARG A 298 -18.02 -19.27 -11.68
C ARG A 298 -18.73 -18.85 -12.97
N LYS A 299 -19.05 -17.57 -13.15
CA LYS A 299 -19.62 -17.03 -14.39
C LYS A 299 -18.74 -17.33 -15.61
N TYR A 300 -17.44 -17.43 -15.43
CA TYR A 300 -16.46 -17.73 -16.49
C TYR A 300 -15.96 -19.18 -16.48
N ASP A 301 -16.62 -20.08 -15.75
CA ASP A 301 -16.27 -21.51 -15.63
C ASP A 301 -14.89 -21.73 -14.97
N VAL A 302 -14.44 -20.80 -14.12
CA VAL A 302 -13.20 -20.93 -13.36
C VAL A 302 -13.50 -21.40 -11.95
N ASP A 303 -12.81 -22.45 -11.51
CA ASP A 303 -12.92 -22.95 -10.12
C ASP A 303 -12.31 -21.91 -9.15
N PRO A 304 -13.13 -21.29 -8.27
CA PRO A 304 -12.63 -20.28 -7.32
C PRO A 304 -11.56 -20.80 -6.38
N ARG A 305 -11.50 -22.12 -6.11
CA ARG A 305 -10.47 -22.75 -5.26
C ARG A 305 -9.07 -22.66 -5.87
N THR A 306 -8.94 -22.34 -7.15
CA THR A 306 -7.66 -22.09 -7.81
C THR A 306 -7.20 -20.64 -7.66
N LYS A 307 -8.08 -19.73 -7.27
CA LYS A 307 -7.88 -18.28 -7.19
C LYS A 307 -7.68 -17.81 -5.75
N LEU A 308 -6.95 -16.69 -5.58
CA LEU A 308 -6.66 -16.09 -4.29
C LEU A 308 -7.65 -14.95 -3.97
N LEU A 309 -8.23 -14.98 -2.80
CA LEU A 309 -8.86 -13.85 -2.15
C LEU A 309 -7.88 -13.29 -1.12
N LEU A 310 -7.35 -12.10 -1.36
CA LEU A 310 -6.47 -11.39 -0.45
C LEU A 310 -7.26 -10.30 0.28
N PHE A 311 -7.36 -10.38 1.61
CA PHE A 311 -8.01 -9.38 2.44
C PHE A 311 -6.96 -8.49 3.11
N SER A 312 -7.15 -7.15 3.07
CA SER A 312 -6.17 -6.20 3.59
C SER A 312 -6.75 -4.93 4.25
N ASP A 313 -8.07 -4.83 4.43
CA ASP A 313 -8.69 -3.67 5.07
C ASP A 313 -8.97 -3.91 6.55
N SER A 314 -8.33 -3.11 7.41
CA SER A 314 -8.65 -2.97 8.85
C SER A 314 -8.72 -4.31 9.59
N LEU A 315 -7.74 -5.19 9.36
CA LEU A 315 -7.69 -6.53 9.94
C LEU A 315 -6.93 -6.56 11.27
N ASP A 316 -7.53 -7.28 12.22
CA ASP A 316 -6.85 -7.95 13.31
C ASP A 316 -6.82 -9.47 13.08
N PHE A 317 -6.21 -10.24 13.98
CA PHE A 317 -6.08 -11.69 13.82
C PHE A 317 -7.39 -12.45 14.04
N ASP A 318 -8.29 -11.95 14.89
CA ASP A 318 -9.59 -12.59 15.12
C ASP A 318 -10.49 -12.46 13.87
N ARG A 319 -10.53 -11.27 13.24
CA ARG A 319 -11.24 -11.06 11.97
C ARG A 319 -10.63 -11.87 10.84
N ALA A 320 -9.31 -11.95 10.76
CA ALA A 320 -8.63 -12.75 9.75
C ALA A 320 -8.95 -14.24 9.91
N GLN A 321 -8.99 -14.77 11.14
CA GLN A 321 -9.38 -16.17 11.39
C GLN A 321 -10.82 -16.43 10.99
N ALA A 322 -11.75 -15.53 11.33
CA ALA A 322 -13.15 -15.67 10.96
C ALA A 322 -13.35 -15.69 9.43
N LEU A 323 -12.67 -14.82 8.69
CA LEU A 323 -12.67 -14.80 7.23
C LEU A 323 -12.03 -16.05 6.64
N TYR A 324 -10.92 -16.52 7.23
CA TYR A 324 -10.27 -17.76 6.81
C TYR A 324 -11.22 -18.95 6.95
N ASP A 325 -11.86 -19.12 8.11
CA ASP A 325 -12.79 -20.22 8.36
C ASP A 325 -13.99 -20.22 7.40
N TYR A 326 -14.44 -19.03 7.01
CA TYR A 326 -15.55 -18.90 6.08
C TYR A 326 -15.18 -19.22 4.63
N PHE A 327 -13.98 -18.84 4.18
CA PHE A 327 -13.61 -18.93 2.76
C PHE A 327 -12.65 -20.07 2.42
N LYS A 328 -11.95 -20.70 3.36
CA LYS A 328 -10.91 -21.72 3.12
C LYS A 328 -11.30 -22.90 2.24
N GLU A 329 -12.59 -23.30 2.28
CA GLU A 329 -13.10 -24.38 1.43
C GLU A 329 -13.63 -23.89 0.07
N LYS A 330 -13.75 -22.56 -0.10
CA LYS A 330 -14.33 -21.92 -1.29
C LYS A 330 -13.29 -21.34 -2.22
N SER A 331 -12.13 -20.89 -1.68
CA SER A 331 -11.05 -20.21 -2.42
C SER A 331 -9.74 -20.34 -1.65
N LYS A 332 -8.61 -20.01 -2.30
CA LYS A 332 -7.37 -19.72 -1.57
C LYS A 332 -7.54 -18.40 -0.84
N VAL A 333 -7.05 -18.32 0.39
CA VAL A 333 -7.20 -17.12 1.24
C VAL A 333 -5.85 -16.70 1.79
N SER A 334 -5.59 -15.40 1.76
CA SER A 334 -4.44 -14.79 2.44
C SER A 334 -4.82 -13.41 2.98
N PHE A 335 -3.98 -12.89 3.88
CA PHE A 335 -4.23 -11.65 4.59
C PHE A 335 -3.02 -10.75 4.56
N GLY A 336 -3.23 -9.45 4.34
CA GLY A 336 -2.23 -8.40 4.56
C GLY A 336 -2.60 -7.63 5.83
N ILE A 337 -1.79 -7.74 6.88
CA ILE A 337 -2.10 -7.16 8.19
C ILE A 337 -1.03 -6.12 8.53
N GLY A 338 -1.45 -4.86 8.62
CA GLY A 338 -0.55 -3.72 8.77
C GLY A 338 -0.40 -3.23 10.20
N THR A 339 -1.01 -2.10 10.52
CA THR A 339 -0.88 -1.35 11.78
C THR A 339 -1.09 -2.22 13.02
N PHE A 340 -1.99 -3.19 12.96
CA PHE A 340 -2.21 -4.15 14.04
C PHE A 340 -0.97 -4.99 14.38
N CYS A 341 -0.05 -5.19 13.43
CA CYS A 341 1.24 -5.85 13.70
C CYS A 341 2.29 -4.87 14.23
N THR A 342 2.43 -3.70 13.60
CA THR A 342 3.60 -2.83 13.75
C THR A 342 3.38 -1.58 14.60
N ASN A 343 2.14 -1.27 14.99
CA ASN A 343 1.81 -0.12 15.83
C ASN A 343 0.58 -0.38 16.71
N ASP A 344 0.59 -1.49 17.43
CA ASP A 344 -0.41 -1.85 18.43
C ASP A 344 0.16 -1.57 19.82
N THR A 345 -0.13 -0.38 20.34
CA THR A 345 0.33 0.15 21.62
C THR A 345 -0.85 0.60 22.47
N ASP A 346 -0.59 1.15 23.66
CA ASP A 346 -1.63 1.79 24.48
C ASP A 346 -2.13 3.10 23.86
N GLU A 347 -1.33 3.71 22.97
CA GLU A 347 -1.70 4.89 22.22
C GLU A 347 -2.28 4.54 20.85
N LYS A 348 -3.22 5.35 20.38
CA LYS A 348 -3.87 5.13 19.09
C LYS A 348 -2.91 5.45 17.95
N ALA A 349 -2.73 4.51 17.04
CA ALA A 349 -1.95 4.71 15.84
C ALA A 349 -2.50 5.86 14.98
N LEU A 350 -1.60 6.63 14.35
CA LEU A 350 -2.00 7.70 13.44
C LEU A 350 -2.72 7.13 12.20
N ASN A 351 -3.81 7.79 11.83
CA ASN A 351 -4.50 7.52 10.57
C ASN A 351 -4.04 8.52 9.51
N ILE A 352 -2.80 8.39 9.10
CA ILE A 352 -2.14 9.23 8.10
C ILE A 352 -2.07 8.55 6.76
N VAL A 353 -2.16 9.34 5.70
CA VAL A 353 -2.04 8.91 4.31
C VAL A 353 -1.35 9.97 3.47
N ILE A 354 -0.68 9.56 2.40
CA ILE A 354 -0.27 10.42 1.28
C ILE A 354 -0.96 9.87 0.04
N LYS A 355 -1.64 10.72 -0.73
CA LYS A 355 -2.45 10.28 -1.86
C LYS A 355 -2.22 11.12 -3.10
N LEU A 356 -2.15 10.42 -4.23
CA LEU A 356 -2.15 11.02 -5.56
C LEU A 356 -3.46 11.80 -5.77
N GLN A 357 -3.35 13.09 -6.08
CA GLN A 357 -4.50 13.99 -6.29
C GLN A 357 -4.54 14.56 -7.71
N TYR A 358 -3.37 14.72 -8.34
CA TYR A 358 -3.27 15.23 -9.72
C TYR A 358 -2.26 14.41 -10.51
N VAL A 359 -2.57 14.21 -11.78
CA VAL A 359 -1.64 13.67 -12.80
C VAL A 359 -1.69 14.61 -14.01
N ASN A 360 -0.53 15.14 -14.43
CA ASN A 360 -0.41 16.13 -15.49
C ASN A 360 -1.36 17.34 -15.30
N GLY A 361 -1.50 17.80 -14.03
CA GLY A 361 -2.38 18.91 -13.65
C GLY A 361 -3.89 18.58 -13.66
N ARG A 362 -4.28 17.33 -13.92
CA ARG A 362 -5.68 16.86 -13.87
C ARG A 362 -5.97 16.18 -12.54
N PRO A 363 -7.12 16.46 -11.92
CA PRO A 363 -7.52 15.77 -10.72
C PRO A 363 -7.74 14.28 -11.00
N VAL A 364 -7.38 13.44 -10.00
CA VAL A 364 -7.65 12.01 -10.02
C VAL A 364 -8.33 11.59 -8.70
N ALA A 365 -9.15 10.55 -8.74
CA ALA A 365 -9.96 10.18 -7.60
C ALA A 365 -9.98 8.67 -7.35
N LYS A 366 -10.10 8.30 -6.06
CA LYS A 366 -10.59 6.99 -5.63
C LYS A 366 -12.06 7.14 -5.25
N LEU A 367 -12.97 6.28 -5.80
CA LEU A 367 -14.36 6.24 -5.37
C LEU A 367 -14.60 5.32 -4.18
N SER A 368 -13.99 4.13 -4.17
CA SER A 368 -14.18 3.11 -3.12
C SER A 368 -15.58 2.49 -3.08
N ASP A 369 -15.68 1.27 -2.52
CA ASP A 369 -16.97 0.62 -2.27
C ASP A 369 -17.62 1.08 -0.95
N ALA A 370 -16.86 1.73 -0.07
CA ALA A 370 -17.36 2.20 1.21
C ALA A 370 -17.83 3.66 1.12
N PRO A 371 -19.05 3.97 1.58
CA PRO A 371 -19.54 5.34 1.64
C PRO A 371 -18.59 6.26 2.42
N GLY A 372 -18.29 7.46 1.88
CA GLY A 372 -17.43 8.46 2.52
C GLY A 372 -15.93 8.18 2.45
N LYS A 373 -15.48 7.08 1.82
CA LYS A 373 -14.05 6.81 1.55
C LYS A 373 -13.56 7.38 0.21
N ALA A 374 -14.42 8.05 -0.57
CA ALA A 374 -14.00 8.75 -1.78
C ALA A 374 -12.96 9.82 -1.44
N MET A 375 -11.91 9.93 -2.26
CA MET A 375 -10.85 10.92 -2.08
C MET A 375 -10.57 11.62 -3.39
N CYS A 376 -10.86 12.92 -3.40
CA CYS A 376 -10.54 13.85 -4.48
C CYS A 376 -10.50 15.27 -3.89
N MET A 377 -9.62 16.12 -4.36
CA MET A 377 -9.60 17.55 -3.98
C MET A 377 -10.53 18.40 -4.85
N ASP A 378 -11.05 17.85 -5.95
CA ASP A 378 -11.99 18.51 -6.86
C ASP A 378 -13.34 17.78 -6.84
N GLU A 379 -14.33 18.38 -6.18
CA GLU A 379 -15.68 17.81 -6.07
C GLU A 379 -16.40 17.76 -7.42
N THR A 380 -16.17 18.73 -8.30
CA THR A 380 -16.77 18.76 -9.64
C THR A 380 -16.28 17.59 -10.48
N TYR A 381 -14.96 17.32 -10.41
CA TYR A 381 -14.38 16.17 -11.07
C TYR A 381 -14.90 14.86 -10.48
N LEU A 382 -15.01 14.77 -9.15
CA LEU A 382 -15.52 13.58 -8.47
C LEU A 382 -16.95 13.24 -8.95
N ASP A 383 -17.81 14.24 -9.08
CA ASP A 383 -19.17 14.05 -9.57
C ASP A 383 -19.21 13.66 -11.06
N TYR A 384 -18.32 14.24 -11.87
CA TYR A 384 -18.18 13.85 -13.27
C TYR A 384 -17.72 12.39 -13.42
N LEU A 385 -16.74 11.96 -12.62
CA LEU A 385 -16.27 10.57 -12.60
C LEU A 385 -17.40 9.61 -12.22
N LYS A 386 -18.16 9.91 -11.15
CA LYS A 386 -19.31 9.10 -10.73
C LYS A 386 -20.33 8.92 -11.85
N ARG A 387 -20.73 10.02 -12.51
CA ARG A 387 -21.69 9.97 -13.63
C ARG A 387 -21.17 9.13 -14.80
N SER A 388 -19.88 9.26 -15.12
CA SER A 388 -19.24 8.46 -16.19
C SER A 388 -19.27 6.96 -15.87
N VAL A 389 -19.03 6.61 -14.62
CA VAL A 389 -19.08 5.23 -14.11
C VAL A 389 -20.51 4.70 -14.14
N GLU A 390 -21.47 5.44 -13.60
CA GLU A 390 -22.89 5.07 -13.59
C GLU A 390 -23.44 4.85 -15.00
N PHE A 391 -23.09 5.73 -15.94
CA PHE A 391 -23.47 5.59 -17.34
C PHE A 391 -22.98 4.28 -17.94
N ARG A 392 -21.70 3.93 -17.71
CA ARG A 392 -21.15 2.66 -18.20
C ARG A 392 -21.81 1.45 -17.54
N LEU A 393 -22.01 1.48 -16.22
CA LEU A 393 -22.68 0.41 -15.48
C LEU A 393 -24.12 0.16 -15.96
N GLN A 394 -24.86 1.20 -16.37
CA GLN A 394 -26.22 1.07 -16.89
C GLN A 394 -26.24 0.50 -18.31
N ARG A 395 -25.22 0.77 -19.11
CA ARG A 395 -25.16 0.38 -20.52
C ARG A 395 -24.65 -1.05 -20.73
N GLU A 396 -23.78 -1.52 -19.86
CA GLU A 396 -23.09 -2.81 -20.00
C GLU A 396 -23.63 -3.91 -19.04
N LYS A 397 -24.66 -3.59 -18.22
CA LYS A 397 -25.46 -4.58 -17.47
C LYS A 397 -26.48 -5.24 -18.39
#